data_a3bbf9fc8895cf47e70a585bf2cc8295
#
_entry.id   a3bbf9fc8895cf47e70a585bf2cc8295
#
_cell.length_a   1.000
_cell.length_b   1.000
_cell.length_c   1.000
_cell.angle_alpha   90.00
_cell.angle_beta   90.00
_cell.angle_gamma   90.00
#
_symmetry.space_group_name_H-M   'P 1'
#
loop_
_entity.id
_entity.type
_entity.pdbx_description
1 polymer ?
#
loop_
_entity_poly.entity_id
_entity_poly.type
_entity_poly.pdbx_seq_one_letter_code
_entity_poly.pdbx_strand_id
1 'polypeptide(L)'
;MKTRLIKATLALCCASWLGAGPALAEEAKPEPKPVKLTTTADHSKFKQLQKTFDSGPEVTKVCLECHTEAAGQIHRTKHWKWEFMNPDTKQVLGKKKVLNNFCISIPSNYASCTSCHVGYGWKDANFDFTKEENVDCIVCHDTTGNYKKPPGFAGNPVTKDTEFPPGSGKIVKGIDLSKIAQKVGKSSRDTCGSCHFNGGGGDGVKHGDMDSS
;
A
#
# COMPACT_ATOMS: atom_id res chain seq x y z
N MET A 1 43.93 -67.95 7.56
CA MET A 1 44.22 -68.47 8.91
C MET A 1 43.61 -67.57 9.98
N LYS A 2 42.84 -68.21 10.87
CA LYS A 2 42.40 -67.76 12.23
C LYS A 2 41.36 -66.61 12.25
N THR A 3 40.12 -66.87 12.38
CA THR A 3 39.25 -67.40 13.45
C THR A 3 38.92 -66.38 14.58
N ARG A 4 37.60 -66.14 14.71
CA ARG A 4 36.82 -65.92 15.97
C ARG A 4 36.92 -64.54 16.62
N LEU A 5 35.90 -63.94 17.17
CA LEU A 5 34.86 -64.41 18.06
C LEU A 5 33.67 -63.43 18.08
N ILE A 6 32.50 -64.02 18.12
CA ILE A 6 31.21 -63.41 18.43
C ILE A 6 31.16 -63.08 19.93
N LYS A 7 30.72 -61.88 20.29
CA LYS A 7 30.13 -61.63 21.58
C LYS A 7 28.79 -60.92 21.45
N ALA A 8 27.74 -61.66 21.71
CA ALA A 8 26.41 -61.16 21.94
C ALA A 8 26.38 -60.43 23.29
N THR A 9 25.77 -59.24 23.30
CA THR A 9 25.40 -58.61 24.56
C THR A 9 23.93 -58.16 24.47
N LEU A 10 23.17 -58.61 25.47
CA LEU A 10 21.77 -58.49 25.67
C LEU A 10 21.24 -57.04 25.53
N ALA A 11 20.11 -56.95 24.85
CA ALA A 11 19.26 -55.79 24.85
C ALA A 11 18.53 -55.66 26.18
N LEU A 12 18.68 -54.55 26.86
CA LEU A 12 17.81 -54.18 27.98
C LEU A 12 16.75 -53.20 27.45
N CYS A 13 15.55 -53.69 27.31
CA CYS A 13 14.38 -52.89 27.00
C CYS A 13 14.04 -51.99 28.20
N CYS A 14 14.38 -50.72 28.14
CA CYS A 14 13.73 -49.68 28.96
C CYS A 14 12.48 -49.19 28.28
N ALA A 15 11.34 -49.69 28.68
CA ALA A 15 10.04 -49.12 28.32
C ALA A 15 9.86 -47.77 29.05
N SER A 16 10.13 -46.70 28.37
CA SER A 16 9.78 -45.35 28.83
C SER A 16 8.32 -45.09 28.50
N TRP A 17 7.48 -45.15 29.51
CA TRP A 17 6.12 -44.65 29.47
C TRP A 17 6.17 -43.13 29.28
N LEU A 18 5.96 -42.65 28.05
CA LEU A 18 5.64 -41.27 27.78
C LEU A 18 4.16 -41.09 28.13
N GLY A 19 3.88 -40.54 29.32
CA GLY A 19 2.56 -40.07 29.70
C GLY A 19 2.15 -38.94 28.74
N ALA A 20 1.24 -39.26 27.83
CA ALA A 20 0.52 -38.22 27.08
C ALA A 20 -0.41 -37.51 28.05
N GLY A 21 -0.01 -36.37 28.59
CA GLY A 21 -0.92 -35.47 29.27
C GLY A 21 -2.00 -34.99 28.30
N PRO A 22 -3.22 -34.73 28.78
CA PRO A 22 -4.24 -34.18 27.92
C PRO A 22 -3.76 -32.85 27.36
N ALA A 23 -3.65 -32.77 26.04
CA ALA A 23 -3.46 -31.48 25.33
C ALA A 23 -4.71 -30.65 25.65
N LEU A 24 -4.52 -29.59 26.43
CA LEU A 24 -5.54 -28.55 26.58
C LEU A 24 -5.76 -27.98 25.19
N ALA A 25 -6.87 -28.30 24.56
CA ALA A 25 -7.30 -27.63 23.35
C ALA A 25 -7.51 -26.17 23.72
N GLU A 26 -6.63 -25.33 23.25
CA GLU A 26 -6.77 -23.88 23.31
C GLU A 26 -8.06 -23.54 22.54
N GLU A 27 -9.09 -23.10 23.26
CA GLU A 27 -10.33 -22.66 22.63
C GLU A 27 -9.99 -21.56 21.65
N ALA A 28 -10.21 -21.83 20.35
CA ALA A 28 -10.02 -20.85 19.30
C ALA A 28 -10.86 -19.61 19.63
N LYS A 29 -10.19 -18.47 19.83
CA LYS A 29 -10.86 -17.19 19.99
C LYS A 29 -11.82 -17.02 18.82
N PRO A 30 -13.10 -16.66 19.05
CA PRO A 30 -14.04 -16.45 17.95
C PRO A 30 -13.47 -15.37 17.02
N GLU A 31 -13.42 -15.69 15.73
CA GLU A 31 -13.01 -14.72 14.73
C GLU A 31 -13.89 -13.46 14.83
N PRO A 32 -13.31 -12.26 14.79
CA PRO A 32 -14.09 -11.05 14.83
C PRO A 32 -15.01 -11.01 13.61
N LYS A 33 -16.32 -10.87 13.87
CA LYS A 33 -17.31 -10.72 12.79
C LYS A 33 -16.88 -9.59 11.88
N PRO A 34 -16.97 -9.76 10.53
CA PRO A 34 -16.58 -8.71 9.59
C PRO A 34 -17.37 -7.43 9.88
N VAL A 35 -16.65 -6.38 10.25
CA VAL A 35 -17.25 -5.06 10.48
C VAL A 35 -17.66 -4.51 9.12
N LYS A 36 -18.95 -4.29 8.90
CA LYS A 36 -19.43 -3.63 7.68
C LYS A 36 -18.83 -2.23 7.64
N LEU A 37 -17.91 -2.00 6.70
CA LEU A 37 -17.30 -0.71 6.49
C LEU A 37 -18.34 0.23 5.87
N THR A 38 -18.93 1.09 6.71
CA THR A 38 -19.88 2.10 6.26
C THR A 38 -19.30 3.49 6.49
N THR A 39 -19.51 4.39 5.51
CA THR A 39 -19.30 5.82 5.73
C THR A 39 -20.51 6.42 6.44
N THR A 40 -20.28 7.47 7.23
CA THR A 40 -21.35 8.20 7.91
C THR A 40 -21.92 9.34 7.06
N ALA A 41 -21.23 9.71 5.97
CA ALA A 41 -21.63 10.77 5.07
C ALA A 41 -21.77 10.27 3.63
N ASP A 42 -22.80 10.74 2.95
CA ASP A 42 -23.04 10.48 1.53
C ASP A 42 -22.44 11.61 0.70
N HIS A 43 -21.21 11.40 0.23
CA HIS A 43 -20.47 12.41 -0.54
C HIS A 43 -21.13 12.77 -1.86
N SER A 44 -21.98 11.90 -2.42
CA SER A 44 -22.72 12.19 -3.66
C SER A 44 -23.74 13.35 -3.51
N LYS A 45 -24.09 13.71 -2.27
CA LYS A 45 -25.04 14.80 -1.98
C LYS A 45 -24.38 16.16 -1.78
N PHE A 46 -23.05 16.22 -1.72
CA PHE A 46 -22.34 17.48 -1.49
C PHE A 46 -22.18 18.25 -2.80
N LYS A 47 -22.75 19.47 -2.84
CA LYS A 47 -22.69 20.34 -4.02
C LYS A 47 -21.27 20.62 -4.50
N GLN A 48 -20.32 20.73 -3.58
CA GLN A 48 -18.92 20.96 -3.86
C GLN A 48 -18.28 19.86 -4.73
N LEU A 49 -18.82 18.65 -4.67
CA LEU A 49 -18.37 17.49 -5.44
C LEU A 49 -19.14 17.27 -6.74
N GLN A 50 -20.19 18.07 -7.00
CA GLN A 50 -21.03 17.98 -8.20
C GLN A 50 -20.51 18.89 -9.32
N LYS A 51 -19.22 18.85 -9.57
CA LYS A 51 -18.55 19.59 -10.65
C LYS A 51 -17.48 18.72 -11.29
N THR A 52 -17.03 19.09 -12.47
CA THR A 52 -15.88 18.45 -13.10
C THR A 52 -14.58 18.85 -12.39
N PHE A 53 -13.68 17.90 -12.20
CA PHE A 53 -12.34 18.12 -11.71
C PHE A 53 -11.32 17.75 -12.79
N ASP A 54 -10.43 18.66 -13.10
CA ASP A 54 -9.38 18.46 -14.10
C ASP A 54 -8.11 17.84 -13.47
N SER A 55 -7.96 17.90 -12.15
CA SER A 55 -6.79 17.40 -11.44
C SER A 55 -7.10 16.85 -10.05
N GLY A 56 -6.20 15.99 -9.54
CA GLY A 56 -6.29 15.48 -8.17
C GLY A 56 -6.20 16.57 -7.09
N PRO A 57 -5.28 17.54 -7.18
CA PRO A 57 -5.22 18.66 -6.23
C PRO A 57 -6.51 19.47 -6.12
N GLU A 58 -7.28 19.62 -7.19
CA GLU A 58 -8.60 20.29 -7.12
C GLU A 58 -9.59 19.50 -6.26
N VAL A 59 -9.59 18.17 -6.35
CA VAL A 59 -10.42 17.32 -5.49
C VAL A 59 -10.00 17.47 -4.05
N THR A 60 -8.69 17.42 -3.77
CA THR A 60 -8.17 17.53 -2.41
C THR A 60 -8.52 18.86 -1.76
N LYS A 61 -8.44 19.98 -2.50
CA LYS A 61 -8.89 21.29 -2.00
C LYS A 61 -10.33 21.24 -1.48
N VAL A 62 -11.23 20.59 -2.21
CA VAL A 62 -12.63 20.43 -1.77
C VAL A 62 -12.74 19.49 -0.56
N CYS A 63 -11.97 18.43 -0.51
CA CYS A 63 -11.92 17.56 0.67
C CYS A 63 -11.53 18.33 1.94
N LEU A 64 -10.52 19.20 1.82
CA LEU A 64 -9.98 19.99 2.94
C LEU A 64 -10.94 21.09 3.44
N GLU A 65 -11.98 21.47 2.69
CA GLU A 65 -13.03 22.36 3.18
C GLU A 65 -13.78 21.77 4.41
N CYS A 66 -13.85 20.44 4.51
CA CYS A 66 -14.49 19.73 5.61
C CYS A 66 -13.51 18.90 6.45
N HIS A 67 -12.49 18.31 5.82
CA HIS A 67 -11.48 17.47 6.46
C HIS A 67 -10.20 18.27 6.73
N THR A 68 -10.31 19.37 7.45
CA THR A 68 -9.29 20.42 7.62
C THR A 68 -7.94 19.93 8.15
N GLU A 69 -7.92 18.85 8.94
CA GLU A 69 -6.69 18.32 9.56
C GLU A 69 -6.10 17.13 8.79
N ALA A 70 -6.81 16.62 7.79
CA ALA A 70 -6.46 15.35 7.16
C ALA A 70 -5.11 15.42 6.42
N ALA A 71 -4.83 16.49 5.69
CA ALA A 71 -3.56 16.65 5.00
C ALA A 71 -2.38 16.69 5.99
N GLY A 72 -2.50 17.45 7.08
CA GLY A 72 -1.49 17.50 8.13
C GLY A 72 -1.25 16.14 8.79
N GLN A 73 -2.28 15.31 8.91
CA GLN A 73 -2.13 13.94 9.41
C GLN A 73 -1.33 13.08 8.42
N ILE A 74 -1.65 13.14 7.13
CA ILE A 74 -0.93 12.40 6.08
C ILE A 74 0.53 12.86 5.98
N HIS A 75 0.81 14.15 6.06
CA HIS A 75 2.17 14.70 6.01
C HIS A 75 3.11 14.12 7.10
N ARG A 76 2.57 13.64 8.21
CA ARG A 76 3.35 13.00 9.27
C ARG A 76 3.65 11.52 9.00
N THR A 77 3.01 10.89 8.01
CA THR A 77 3.14 9.45 7.72
C THR A 77 4.36 9.11 6.87
N LYS A 78 4.72 7.83 6.91
CA LYS A 78 5.72 7.26 5.98
C LYS A 78 5.22 7.23 4.53
N HIS A 79 3.91 7.13 4.31
CA HIS A 79 3.31 7.17 2.98
C HIS A 79 3.54 8.50 2.25
N TRP A 80 3.65 9.60 3.03
CA TRP A 80 4.00 10.91 2.49
C TRP A 80 5.50 11.13 2.39
N LYS A 81 6.21 10.94 3.53
CA LYS A 81 7.64 11.29 3.63
C LYS A 81 8.53 10.35 2.84
N TRP A 82 8.15 9.07 2.73
CA TRP A 82 8.95 7.96 2.20
C TRP A 82 10.33 7.81 2.88
N GLU A 83 10.46 8.36 4.04
CA GLU A 83 11.65 8.27 4.88
C GLU A 83 11.27 8.26 6.37
N PHE A 84 12.15 7.73 7.18
CA PHE A 84 12.05 7.77 8.64
C PHE A 84 13.44 7.74 9.26
N MET A 85 13.54 8.29 10.47
CA MET A 85 14.74 8.18 11.27
C MET A 85 14.72 6.84 12.02
N ASN A 86 15.74 6.01 11.80
CA ASN A 86 15.95 4.80 12.60
C ASN A 86 16.34 5.23 14.02
N PRO A 87 15.61 4.83 15.08
CA PRO A 87 15.88 5.29 16.44
C PRO A 87 17.22 4.78 16.99
N ASP A 88 17.68 3.62 16.53
CA ASP A 88 18.91 2.99 17.04
C ASP A 88 20.15 3.51 16.30
N THR A 89 20.15 3.49 14.98
CA THR A 89 21.31 3.86 14.15
C THR A 89 21.36 5.36 13.82
N LYS A 90 20.30 6.11 14.09
CA LYS A 90 20.13 7.54 13.72
C LYS A 90 20.24 7.80 12.21
N GLN A 91 20.13 6.77 11.40
CA GLN A 91 20.14 6.89 9.94
C GLN A 91 18.74 7.26 9.41
N VAL A 92 18.72 8.13 8.41
CA VAL A 92 17.48 8.39 7.65
C VAL A 92 17.36 7.33 6.56
N LEU A 93 16.40 6.42 6.76
CA LEU A 93 16.12 5.28 5.89
C LEU A 93 14.76 5.47 5.19
N GLY A 94 14.52 4.70 4.14
CA GLY A 94 13.24 4.67 3.45
C GLY A 94 13.37 4.68 1.93
N LYS A 95 12.26 4.45 1.26
CA LYS A 95 12.18 4.30 -0.20
C LYS A 95 12.75 5.49 -0.98
N LYS A 96 12.68 6.69 -0.42
CA LYS A 96 13.19 7.91 -1.04
C LYS A 96 14.70 7.88 -1.32
N LYS A 97 15.48 7.14 -0.49
CA LYS A 97 16.96 7.20 -0.49
C LYS A 97 17.66 5.89 -0.82
N VAL A 98 16.92 4.81 -0.99
CA VAL A 98 17.48 3.48 -1.25
C VAL A 98 16.99 2.95 -2.60
N LEU A 99 17.71 1.94 -3.11
CA LEU A 99 17.20 1.13 -4.22
C LEU A 99 15.94 0.40 -3.75
N ASN A 100 14.92 0.43 -4.59
CA ASN A 100 13.65 -0.26 -4.31
C ASN A 100 13.68 -1.72 -4.83
N ASN A 101 12.56 -2.43 -4.65
CA ASN A 101 12.43 -3.83 -5.08
C ASN A 101 12.62 -4.05 -6.58
N PHE A 102 12.57 -3.01 -7.39
CA PHE A 102 12.80 -3.06 -8.84
C PHE A 102 14.26 -2.74 -9.22
N CYS A 103 15.18 -2.74 -8.25
CA CYS A 103 16.60 -2.44 -8.43
C CYS A 103 16.89 -1.07 -9.05
N ILE A 104 16.00 -0.09 -8.82
CA ILE A 104 16.13 1.28 -9.31
C ILE A 104 15.87 2.28 -8.19
N SER A 105 16.56 3.41 -8.22
CA SER A 105 16.36 4.49 -7.26
C SER A 105 15.26 5.46 -7.71
N ILE A 106 14.59 6.10 -6.73
CA ILE A 106 13.58 7.14 -7.01
C ILE A 106 14.17 8.30 -7.81
N PRO A 107 15.35 8.87 -7.45
CA PRO A 107 15.93 10.01 -8.18
C PRO A 107 16.17 9.76 -9.66
N SER A 108 16.39 8.53 -10.09
CA SER A 108 16.58 8.22 -11.51
C SER A 108 15.28 7.99 -12.27
N ASN A 109 14.13 7.93 -11.60
CA ASN A 109 12.87 7.60 -12.26
C ASN A 109 11.62 8.09 -11.50
N TYR A 110 11.66 9.36 -11.08
CA TYR A 110 10.59 9.97 -10.27
C TYR A 110 9.19 9.71 -10.82
N ALA A 111 8.93 10.11 -12.05
CA ALA A 111 7.59 10.11 -12.62
C ALA A 111 6.92 8.71 -12.61
N SER A 112 7.70 7.64 -12.74
CA SER A 112 7.18 6.27 -12.68
C SER A 112 7.09 5.75 -11.25
N CYS A 113 8.15 5.95 -10.45
CA CYS A 113 8.21 5.39 -9.10
C CYS A 113 7.22 6.06 -8.14
N THR A 114 6.91 7.35 -8.33
CA THR A 114 6.03 8.12 -7.45
C THR A 114 4.54 7.88 -7.70
N SER A 115 4.16 7.01 -8.64
CA SER A 115 2.78 6.54 -8.79
C SER A 115 2.20 5.96 -7.51
N CYS A 116 3.02 5.30 -6.69
CA CYS A 116 2.62 4.76 -5.38
C CYS A 116 2.74 5.78 -4.22
N HIS A 117 3.18 7.02 -4.46
CA HIS A 117 3.18 8.06 -3.44
C HIS A 117 1.75 8.53 -3.16
N VAL A 118 1.42 8.82 -1.89
CA VAL A 118 0.11 9.35 -1.52
C VAL A 118 -0.03 10.84 -1.81
N GLY A 119 0.51 11.27 -2.96
CA GLY A 119 0.50 12.66 -3.41
C GLY A 119 0.60 12.77 -4.91
N TYR A 120 0.36 13.99 -5.39
CA TYR A 120 0.35 14.37 -6.79
C TYR A 120 1.57 15.20 -7.18
N GLY A 121 2.09 14.97 -8.38
CA GLY A 121 3.06 15.86 -8.99
C GLY A 121 4.51 15.70 -8.54
N TRP A 122 4.88 14.61 -7.88
CA TRP A 122 6.27 14.38 -7.49
C TRP A 122 7.10 13.85 -8.68
N LYS A 123 7.54 14.77 -9.53
CA LYS A 123 8.26 14.49 -10.78
C LYS A 123 9.77 14.65 -10.70
N ASP A 124 10.28 15.31 -9.65
CA ASP A 124 11.71 15.62 -9.48
C ASP A 124 12.04 15.92 -7.99
N ALA A 125 13.29 16.30 -7.74
CA ALA A 125 13.78 16.61 -6.40
C ALA A 125 13.18 17.87 -5.76
N ASN A 126 12.50 18.73 -6.54
CA ASN A 126 11.92 19.99 -6.06
C ASN A 126 10.47 19.84 -5.59
N PHE A 127 10.00 18.60 -5.41
CA PHE A 127 8.65 18.37 -4.90
C PHE A 127 8.43 19.00 -3.53
N ASP A 128 7.39 19.81 -3.43
CA ASP A 128 7.05 20.52 -2.21
C ASP A 128 6.19 19.64 -1.29
N PHE A 129 6.83 19.09 -0.27
CA PHE A 129 6.20 18.24 0.74
C PHE A 129 5.31 19.01 1.74
N THR A 130 5.24 20.35 1.65
CA THR A 130 4.41 21.18 2.55
C THR A 130 3.03 21.45 1.99
N LYS A 131 2.79 21.23 0.71
CA LYS A 131 1.53 21.53 0.04
C LYS A 131 0.46 20.51 0.38
N GLU A 132 -0.57 20.96 1.06
CA GLU A 132 -1.69 20.13 1.49
C GLU A 132 -2.57 19.66 0.31
N GLU A 133 -2.76 20.50 -0.69
CA GLU A 133 -3.52 20.14 -1.89
C GLU A 133 -2.88 19.02 -2.72
N ASN A 134 -1.59 18.77 -2.53
CA ASN A 134 -0.91 17.66 -3.19
C ASN A 134 -1.14 16.31 -2.52
N VAL A 135 -1.82 16.23 -1.38
CA VAL A 135 -2.19 14.97 -0.75
C VAL A 135 -3.27 14.27 -1.58
N ASP A 136 -3.05 12.99 -1.88
CA ASP A 136 -4.00 12.16 -2.61
C ASP A 136 -4.93 11.42 -1.65
N CYS A 137 -6.08 12.02 -1.37
CA CYS A 137 -7.10 11.41 -0.51
C CYS A 137 -7.76 10.20 -1.17
N ILE A 138 -7.94 10.27 -2.49
CA ILE A 138 -8.72 9.29 -3.26
C ILE A 138 -8.02 7.93 -3.28
N VAL A 139 -6.70 7.88 -3.36
CA VAL A 139 -5.95 6.60 -3.46
C VAL A 139 -6.26 5.64 -2.30
N CYS A 140 -6.58 6.20 -1.13
CA CYS A 140 -6.97 5.42 0.06
C CYS A 140 -8.49 5.29 0.21
N HIS A 141 -9.27 6.21 -0.36
CA HIS A 141 -10.70 6.34 -0.06
C HIS A 141 -11.62 5.99 -1.24
N ASP A 142 -11.10 5.69 -2.44
CA ASP A 142 -11.92 5.23 -3.56
C ASP A 142 -12.61 3.89 -3.23
N THR A 143 -13.93 3.83 -3.41
CA THR A 143 -14.72 2.61 -3.28
C THR A 143 -15.20 2.08 -4.64
N THR A 144 -14.85 2.73 -5.73
CA THR A 144 -15.28 2.33 -7.08
C THR A 144 -14.33 1.31 -7.73
N GLY A 145 -13.09 1.22 -7.26
CA GLY A 145 -12.02 0.44 -7.89
C GLY A 145 -11.52 1.03 -9.22
N ASN A 146 -11.99 2.22 -9.59
CA ASN A 146 -11.63 2.87 -10.86
C ASN A 146 -10.48 3.87 -10.73
N TYR A 147 -10.13 4.29 -9.52
CA TYR A 147 -9.03 5.22 -9.31
C TYR A 147 -7.68 4.56 -9.61
N LYS A 148 -6.92 5.19 -10.50
CA LYS A 148 -5.60 4.69 -10.92
C LYS A 148 -4.63 5.83 -11.12
N LYS A 149 -3.39 5.57 -10.74
CA LYS A 149 -2.24 6.46 -10.92
C LYS A 149 -1.20 5.73 -11.77
N PRO A 150 -1.26 5.85 -13.09
CA PRO A 150 -0.36 5.12 -13.97
C PRO A 150 1.09 5.59 -13.80
N PRO A 151 2.08 4.69 -13.92
CA PRO A 151 3.49 5.07 -13.93
C PRO A 151 3.79 6.05 -15.07
N GLY A 152 4.70 6.99 -14.80
CA GLY A 152 5.09 8.03 -15.78
C GLY A 152 4.36 9.37 -15.59
N PHE A 153 3.32 9.42 -14.76
CA PHE A 153 2.52 10.62 -14.51
C PHE A 153 2.80 11.28 -13.15
N ALA A 154 3.93 10.95 -12.52
CA ALA A 154 4.36 11.54 -11.25
C ALA A 154 3.30 11.51 -10.13
N GLY A 155 2.54 10.42 -10.05
CA GLY A 155 1.47 10.25 -9.07
C GLY A 155 0.17 10.96 -9.42
N ASN A 156 0.05 11.60 -10.57
CA ASN A 156 -1.21 12.16 -11.02
C ASN A 156 -2.11 11.09 -11.67
N PRO A 157 -3.43 11.14 -11.43
CA PRO A 157 -4.39 10.43 -12.26
C PRO A 157 -4.46 11.07 -13.65
N VAL A 158 -4.90 10.30 -14.64
CA VAL A 158 -5.17 10.80 -16.00
C VAL A 158 -6.67 11.04 -16.13
N THR A 159 -7.07 12.28 -16.43
CA THR A 159 -8.50 12.65 -16.52
C THR A 159 -9.04 12.64 -17.94
N LYS A 160 -8.17 12.56 -18.94
CA LYS A 160 -8.52 12.46 -20.37
C LYS A 160 -7.71 11.36 -21.01
N ASP A 161 -8.25 10.67 -22.01
CA ASP A 161 -7.51 9.67 -22.78
C ASP A 161 -6.20 10.27 -23.29
N THR A 162 -5.09 9.68 -22.90
CA THR A 162 -3.75 10.23 -23.15
C THR A 162 -2.84 9.15 -23.71
N GLU A 163 -2.19 9.44 -24.83
CA GLU A 163 -1.17 8.55 -25.40
C GLU A 163 0.09 8.58 -24.51
N PHE A 164 0.51 7.38 -24.06
CA PHE A 164 1.73 7.27 -23.27
C PHE A 164 2.42 5.91 -23.44
N PRO A 165 3.76 5.86 -23.69
CA PRO A 165 4.63 7.01 -24.03
C PRO A 165 4.20 7.69 -25.34
N PRO A 166 4.55 8.98 -25.54
CA PRO A 166 4.22 9.68 -26.78
C PRO A 166 4.74 8.93 -28.03
N GLY A 167 3.92 8.80 -29.05
CA GLY A 167 4.25 8.09 -30.29
C GLY A 167 4.17 6.57 -30.20
N SER A 168 3.68 6.00 -29.07
CA SER A 168 3.57 4.54 -28.88
C SER A 168 2.28 3.92 -29.42
N GLY A 169 1.26 4.74 -29.68
CA GLY A 169 -0.11 4.28 -29.97
C GLY A 169 -0.86 3.72 -28.75
N LYS A 170 -0.25 3.69 -27.57
CA LYS A 170 -0.88 3.17 -26.34
C LYS A 170 -1.65 4.27 -25.64
N ILE A 171 -2.94 4.05 -25.43
CA ILE A 171 -3.81 5.02 -24.75
C ILE A 171 -4.02 4.63 -23.28
N VAL A 172 -3.60 5.50 -22.38
CA VAL A 172 -4.00 5.48 -20.97
C VAL A 172 -5.38 6.12 -20.88
N LYS A 173 -6.36 5.36 -20.41
CA LYS A 173 -7.74 5.83 -20.30
C LYS A 173 -7.89 6.83 -19.18
N GLY A 174 -8.60 7.92 -19.49
CA GLY A 174 -8.97 8.93 -18.51
C GLY A 174 -10.02 8.42 -17.52
N ILE A 175 -9.96 8.93 -16.30
CA ILE A 175 -10.94 8.64 -15.24
C ILE A 175 -11.74 9.88 -14.86
N ASP A 176 -12.98 9.67 -14.42
CA ASP A 176 -13.86 10.74 -13.95
C ASP A 176 -13.67 10.97 -12.45
N LEU A 177 -12.87 11.95 -12.09
CA LEU A 177 -12.58 12.28 -10.70
C LEU A 177 -13.82 12.72 -9.92
N SER A 178 -14.83 13.32 -10.57
CA SER A 178 -16.07 13.73 -9.91
C SER A 178 -16.86 12.53 -9.42
N LYS A 179 -17.03 11.53 -10.29
CA LYS A 179 -17.71 10.29 -9.92
C LYS A 179 -17.00 9.53 -8.83
N ILE A 180 -15.66 9.51 -8.86
CA ILE A 180 -14.86 8.85 -7.85
C ILE A 180 -14.96 9.59 -6.52
N ALA A 181 -14.80 10.93 -6.50
CA ALA A 181 -14.91 11.74 -5.29
C ALA A 181 -16.27 11.63 -4.58
N GLN A 182 -17.34 11.43 -5.35
CA GLN A 182 -18.69 11.21 -4.81
C GLN A 182 -18.88 9.80 -4.21
N LYS A 183 -17.95 8.87 -4.44
CA LYS A 183 -18.01 7.48 -3.99
C LYS A 183 -16.86 7.12 -3.03
N VAL A 184 -16.32 8.11 -2.36
CA VAL A 184 -15.29 7.84 -1.33
C VAL A 184 -15.89 7.23 -0.07
N GLY A 185 -15.10 6.40 0.59
CA GLY A 185 -15.49 5.69 1.79
C GLY A 185 -14.31 5.36 2.68
N LYS A 186 -14.46 4.36 3.56
CA LYS A 186 -13.35 3.87 4.38
C LYS A 186 -12.32 3.16 3.50
N SER A 187 -11.05 3.36 3.84
CA SER A 187 -9.94 2.60 3.24
C SER A 187 -10.13 1.10 3.46
N SER A 188 -9.76 0.31 2.48
CA SER A 188 -9.87 -1.14 2.49
C SER A 188 -8.54 -1.79 2.08
N ARG A 189 -8.47 -3.12 2.19
CA ARG A 189 -7.33 -3.88 1.64
C ARG A 189 -7.16 -3.61 0.13
N ASP A 190 -8.25 -3.49 -0.62
CA ASP A 190 -8.19 -3.25 -2.07
C ASP A 190 -7.60 -1.88 -2.40
N THR A 191 -7.96 -0.82 -1.65
CA THR A 191 -7.37 0.50 -1.85
C THR A 191 -5.88 0.51 -1.48
N CYS A 192 -5.47 -0.19 -0.43
CA CYS A 192 -4.06 -0.41 -0.11
C CYS A 192 -3.35 -1.18 -1.23
N GLY A 193 -4.02 -2.17 -1.81
CA GLY A 193 -3.53 -3.03 -2.88
C GLY A 193 -3.16 -2.29 -4.16
N SER A 194 -3.75 -1.12 -4.42
CA SER A 194 -3.39 -0.31 -5.59
C SER A 194 -1.88 -0.02 -5.67
N CYS A 195 -1.19 0.00 -4.53
CA CYS A 195 0.25 0.16 -4.44
C CYS A 195 0.95 -1.11 -3.93
N HIS A 196 0.33 -1.87 -3.03
CA HIS A 196 0.97 -2.95 -2.29
C HIS A 196 0.82 -4.35 -2.92
N PHE A 197 -0.12 -4.57 -3.85
CA PHE A 197 -0.25 -5.86 -4.55
C PHE A 197 0.70 -6.03 -5.75
N ASN A 198 1.45 -4.99 -6.11
CA ASN A 198 2.24 -4.96 -7.35
C ASN A 198 3.73 -5.25 -7.15
N GLY A 199 4.18 -5.45 -5.92
CA GLY A 199 5.59 -5.74 -5.63
C GLY A 199 6.00 -7.17 -6.01
N GLY A 200 5.03 -8.09 -6.09
CA GLY A 200 5.20 -9.50 -6.44
C GLY A 200 5.83 -10.32 -5.33
N GLY A 201 5.12 -11.31 -4.83
CA GLY A 201 5.61 -12.22 -3.80
C GLY A 201 4.73 -12.36 -2.57
N GLY A 202 3.67 -11.55 -2.44
CA GLY A 202 2.71 -11.63 -1.34
C GLY A 202 3.19 -11.08 -0.01
N ASP A 203 2.39 -11.29 1.01
CA ASP A 203 2.60 -10.77 2.37
C ASP A 203 3.93 -11.26 2.95
N GLY A 204 4.75 -10.32 3.39
CA GLY A 204 6.02 -10.59 4.07
C GLY A 204 7.18 -11.05 3.18
N VAL A 205 6.97 -11.25 1.87
CA VAL A 205 8.05 -11.66 0.95
C VAL A 205 8.91 -10.48 0.55
N LYS A 206 8.30 -9.35 0.25
CA LYS A 206 9.00 -8.08 0.02
C LYS A 206 8.50 -7.03 0.99
N HIS A 207 9.37 -6.11 1.37
CA HIS A 207 9.02 -5.07 2.32
C HIS A 207 7.85 -4.22 1.80
N GLY A 208 6.74 -4.24 2.52
CA GLY A 208 5.51 -3.52 2.19
C GLY A 208 4.59 -4.18 1.18
N ASP A 209 4.97 -5.33 0.61
CA ASP A 209 4.06 -6.07 -0.27
C ASP A 209 2.96 -6.78 0.53
N MET A 210 1.81 -6.94 -0.11
CA MET A 210 0.67 -7.68 0.41
C MET A 210 0.18 -8.69 -0.62
N ASP A 211 -0.36 -9.80 -0.16
CA ASP A 211 -1.08 -10.77 -0.99
C ASP A 211 -2.40 -10.15 -1.48
N SER A 212 -2.77 -10.43 -2.72
CA SER A 212 -4.04 -9.97 -3.30
C SER A 212 -5.23 -10.87 -2.93
N SER A 213 -4.99 -12.02 -2.32
CA SER A 213 -6.02 -12.97 -1.87
C SER A 213 -6.73 -12.55 -0.58
#